data_2970757c06d443dac0121de01b5a4e69
#
_entry.id   2970757c06d443dac0121de01b5a4e69
#
_cell.length_a   1.000
_cell.length_b   1.000
_cell.length_c   1.000
_cell.angle_alpha   90.00
_cell.angle_beta   90.00
_cell.angle_gamma   90.00
#
_symmetry.space_group_name_H-M   'P 1'
#
loop_
_entity.id
_entity.type
_entity.pdbx_description
1 polymer ?
#
loop_
_entity_poly.entity_id
_entity_poly.type
_entity_poly.pdbx_seq_one_letter_code
_entity_poly.pdbx_strand_id
1 'polypeptide(L)'
;MHFHFTLNHQNFSAAVKVLPPRKLSAIGLLCMVLVSMAQISSATVTWISSSAEQPWQTMTEPSLGPGSPDAPPTVRVAPGKTYQTIDGFGGCFNELGWVALGKASEADRQQVLSALFGDDGCAFTRARLPIGASDFACDGYSLDDTPGDLTLTNFSIARDKKCLIPFVKAAMAVRPDLQCWASPWSPPAWMKTSTSYSNGSLKWEPAILRTYATYLARWIESYRAAGINLCAITPQNEPNIANVYPTCLWTGPQLREFIVDYLGPTLRDRKTNVELWLGLNGDPPNNGDKANDRLVTVMEDPKASAFISGIAFQYDSRTQIGSARALYPDKKLMQSETECNGGGNSWTDAQRLYGLMKRYIENGAGSYFAWNMVLDDTGMSTWKWRQDALITVNQGTGKVTFNDEYYVMRHFSQFVKPGAKRVLTTGVWDDQIAFVNPDGSTVIVVGNSAKQPYDFILTVAGRSDGGTIKVTLPAQSINTFVVAP
;
A
#
# COMPACT_ATOMS: atom_id res chain seq x y z
N MET A 1 -20.73 -56.75 -0.54
CA MET A 1 -21.25 -56.98 -1.88
C MET A 1 -20.11 -56.76 -2.85
N HIS A 2 -19.60 -57.91 -3.38
CA HIS A 2 -18.55 -57.92 -4.39
C HIS A 2 -19.21 -57.85 -5.78
N PHE A 3 -18.62 -57.05 -6.67
CA PHE A 3 -18.84 -57.19 -8.09
C PHE A 3 -17.51 -57.27 -8.81
N HIS A 4 -17.29 -58.47 -9.39
CA HIS A 4 -16.27 -58.74 -10.39
C HIS A 4 -16.76 -58.24 -11.76
N PHE A 5 -15.86 -57.70 -12.57
CA PHE A 5 -16.04 -57.61 -14.01
C PHE A 5 -14.82 -58.19 -14.73
N THR A 6 -15.11 -59.11 -15.61
CA THR A 6 -14.24 -59.97 -16.39
C THR A 6 -13.75 -59.25 -17.67
N LEU A 7 -12.49 -59.48 -18.00
CA LEU A 7 -11.87 -59.14 -19.27
C LEU A 7 -12.37 -60.01 -20.40
N ASN A 8 -12.63 -59.41 -21.55
CA ASN A 8 -12.86 -60.13 -22.82
C ASN A 8 -11.76 -59.76 -23.82
N HIS A 9 -10.95 -60.75 -24.20
CA HIS A 9 -9.98 -60.68 -25.29
C HIS A 9 -10.69 -60.94 -26.64
N GLN A 10 -10.46 -60.09 -27.61
CA GLN A 10 -10.66 -60.43 -29.02
C GLN A 10 -9.36 -60.20 -29.82
N ASN A 11 -8.89 -61.27 -30.40
CA ASN A 11 -7.77 -61.37 -31.33
C ASN A 11 -8.12 -60.73 -32.68
N PHE A 12 -7.23 -59.95 -33.26
CA PHE A 12 -7.18 -59.71 -34.70
C PHE A 12 -5.75 -59.98 -35.21
N SER A 13 -5.67 -61.05 -36.01
CA SER A 13 -4.54 -61.43 -36.82
C SER A 13 -4.54 -60.61 -38.12
N ALA A 14 -3.42 -59.98 -38.46
CA ALA A 14 -3.23 -59.39 -39.80
C ALA A 14 -1.90 -59.86 -40.36
N ALA A 15 -1.98 -60.47 -41.53
CA ALA A 15 -0.90 -61.14 -42.25
C ALA A 15 0.14 -60.14 -42.80
N VAL A 16 1.42 -60.50 -42.61
CA VAL A 16 2.58 -59.80 -43.18
C VAL A 16 2.83 -60.36 -44.61
N LYS A 17 2.71 -59.48 -45.64
CA LYS A 17 3.22 -59.78 -47.00
C LYS A 17 4.68 -59.31 -47.11
N VAL A 18 5.56 -60.28 -47.38
CA VAL A 18 6.98 -60.07 -47.70
C VAL A 18 7.12 -59.68 -49.16
N LEU A 19 7.80 -58.57 -49.46
CA LEU A 19 8.22 -58.15 -50.79
C LEU A 19 9.75 -58.26 -50.89
N PRO A 20 10.33 -58.59 -52.10
CA PRO A 20 11.76 -58.91 -52.24
C PRO A 20 12.67 -57.65 -52.30
N PRO A 21 14.00 -57.81 -52.13
CA PRO A 21 14.92 -56.73 -51.93
C PRO A 21 15.26 -56.03 -53.25
N ARG A 22 15.15 -54.69 -53.26
CA ARG A 22 15.69 -53.82 -54.31
C ARG A 22 17.02 -53.20 -53.82
N LYS A 23 17.97 -53.17 -54.73
CA LYS A 23 19.35 -52.74 -54.59
C LYS A 23 19.48 -51.33 -54.00
N LEU A 24 20.30 -51.21 -52.91
CA LEU A 24 20.74 -49.92 -52.37
C LEU A 24 21.78 -49.30 -53.32
N SER A 25 21.48 -48.12 -53.81
CA SER A 25 22.46 -47.12 -54.30
C SER A 25 22.81 -46.19 -53.12
N ALA A 26 24.13 -46.06 -52.90
CA ALA A 26 24.67 -45.19 -51.86
C ALA A 26 24.37 -43.70 -52.18
N ILE A 27 23.48 -43.10 -51.39
CA ILE A 27 23.33 -41.64 -51.31
C ILE A 27 23.73 -41.24 -49.88
N GLY A 28 24.76 -40.42 -49.80
CA GLY A 28 25.32 -39.97 -48.52
C GLY A 28 24.31 -39.26 -47.65
N LEU A 29 24.17 -39.79 -46.42
CA LEU A 29 23.36 -39.17 -45.38
C LEU A 29 24.15 -38.00 -44.74
N LEU A 30 23.90 -36.80 -45.26
CA LEU A 30 24.40 -35.55 -44.62
C LEU A 30 23.52 -35.26 -43.41
N CYS A 31 23.90 -35.70 -42.23
CA CYS A 31 23.28 -35.28 -40.97
C CYS A 31 23.54 -33.79 -40.76
N MET A 32 22.63 -32.92 -41.19
CA MET A 32 22.53 -31.56 -40.65
C MET A 32 22.11 -31.65 -39.21
N VAL A 33 23.03 -31.52 -38.28
CA VAL A 33 22.75 -31.19 -36.90
C VAL A 33 22.29 -29.74 -36.89
N LEU A 34 20.98 -29.52 -36.91
CA LEU A 34 20.39 -28.23 -36.57
C LEU A 34 20.67 -27.99 -35.07
N VAL A 35 21.79 -27.34 -34.77
CA VAL A 35 21.96 -26.70 -33.47
C VAL A 35 20.98 -25.55 -33.44
N SER A 36 19.83 -25.79 -32.83
CA SER A 36 18.94 -24.74 -32.43
C SER A 36 19.70 -23.89 -31.41
N MET A 37 20.34 -22.82 -31.87
CA MET A 37 20.75 -21.75 -30.99
C MET A 37 19.47 -21.16 -30.45
N ALA A 38 19.06 -21.59 -29.27
CA ALA A 38 18.11 -20.85 -28.46
C ALA A 38 18.73 -19.45 -28.33
N GLN A 39 18.16 -18.46 -29.00
CA GLN A 39 18.46 -17.06 -28.72
C GLN A 39 18.11 -16.88 -27.24
N ILE A 40 19.15 -16.80 -26.41
CA ILE A 40 19.00 -16.33 -25.05
C ILE A 40 18.56 -14.87 -25.21
N SER A 41 17.26 -14.64 -25.17
CA SER A 41 16.73 -13.29 -25.05
C SER A 41 17.36 -12.72 -23.78
N SER A 42 18.27 -11.78 -23.93
CA SER A 42 18.82 -11.07 -22.78
C SER A 42 17.61 -10.37 -22.12
N ALA A 43 17.41 -10.64 -20.85
CA ALA A 43 16.33 -9.99 -20.13
C ALA A 43 16.56 -8.48 -20.15
N THR A 44 15.51 -7.73 -20.41
CA THR A 44 15.54 -6.28 -20.42
C THR A 44 15.60 -5.71 -19.00
N VAL A 45 16.29 -4.61 -18.82
CA VAL A 45 16.38 -3.88 -17.56
C VAL A 45 15.88 -2.46 -17.74
N THR A 46 14.74 -2.15 -17.17
CA THR A 46 14.31 -0.76 -17.09
C THR A 46 15.01 -0.08 -15.91
N TRP A 47 15.57 1.09 -16.13
CA TRP A 47 16.17 1.94 -15.10
C TRP A 47 15.53 3.32 -15.11
N ILE A 48 14.90 3.69 -13.99
CA ILE A 48 14.34 5.02 -13.74
C ILE A 48 15.15 5.69 -12.62
N SER A 49 15.43 6.96 -12.76
CA SER A 49 16.11 7.78 -11.75
C SER A 49 15.36 9.07 -11.51
N SER A 50 15.34 9.54 -10.27
CA SER A 50 14.77 10.83 -9.85
C SER A 50 15.77 11.58 -8.97
N SER A 51 15.88 12.90 -9.18
CA SER A 51 16.57 13.87 -8.35
C SER A 51 15.79 15.18 -8.31
N ALA A 52 16.21 16.15 -7.51
CA ALA A 52 15.59 17.47 -7.44
C ALA A 52 15.49 18.17 -8.80
N GLU A 53 16.56 18.05 -9.62
CA GLU A 53 16.62 18.70 -10.92
C GLU A 53 15.96 17.88 -12.03
N GLN A 54 15.84 16.57 -11.82
CA GLN A 54 15.32 15.62 -12.82
C GLN A 54 14.37 14.64 -12.14
N PRO A 55 13.12 15.01 -11.94
CA PRO A 55 12.19 14.27 -11.09
C PRO A 55 11.76 12.89 -11.62
N TRP A 56 11.93 12.63 -12.93
CA TRP A 56 11.62 11.31 -13.52
C TRP A 56 12.37 11.11 -14.84
N GLN A 57 13.45 10.37 -14.81
CA GLN A 57 14.28 10.09 -15.96
C GLN A 57 14.30 8.61 -16.30
N THR A 58 13.96 8.25 -17.53
CA THR A 58 14.28 6.93 -18.07
C THR A 58 15.77 6.95 -18.48
N MET A 59 16.56 6.18 -17.77
CA MET A 59 18.00 6.07 -18.01
C MET A 59 18.28 5.11 -19.15
N THR A 60 19.51 5.17 -19.69
CA THR A 60 19.96 4.17 -20.66
C THR A 60 19.87 2.77 -20.06
N GLU A 61 19.25 1.85 -20.80
CA GLU A 61 19.09 0.46 -20.39
C GLU A 61 20.47 -0.18 -20.13
N PRO A 62 20.75 -0.63 -18.88
CA PRO A 62 22.01 -1.28 -18.58
C PRO A 62 22.01 -2.73 -19.07
N SER A 63 23.15 -3.20 -19.53
CA SER A 63 23.32 -4.59 -19.94
C SER A 63 23.44 -5.51 -18.72
N LEU A 64 22.78 -6.66 -18.79
CA LEU A 64 23.01 -7.78 -17.88
C LEU A 64 24.21 -8.59 -18.35
N GLY A 65 25.01 -9.04 -17.40
CA GLY A 65 26.18 -9.86 -17.71
C GLY A 65 26.71 -10.62 -16.50
N PRO A 66 27.78 -11.42 -16.68
CA PRO A 66 28.41 -12.11 -15.57
C PRO A 66 29.08 -11.11 -14.62
N GLY A 67 29.05 -11.42 -13.33
CA GLY A 67 29.83 -10.69 -12.33
C GLY A 67 31.32 -10.94 -12.52
N SER A 68 32.15 -10.03 -11.99
CA SER A 68 33.61 -10.20 -11.94
C SER A 68 34.02 -10.60 -10.52
N PRO A 69 34.91 -11.59 -10.38
CA PRO A 69 35.50 -11.93 -9.08
C PRO A 69 36.23 -10.75 -8.42
N ASP A 70 36.85 -9.89 -9.25
CA ASP A 70 37.64 -8.73 -8.80
C ASP A 70 36.78 -7.50 -8.47
N ALA A 71 35.48 -7.53 -8.80
CA ALA A 71 34.53 -6.45 -8.52
C ALA A 71 33.26 -7.06 -7.89
N PRO A 72 33.29 -7.32 -6.59
CA PRO A 72 32.12 -7.87 -5.87
C PRO A 72 30.92 -6.94 -5.97
N PRO A 73 29.69 -7.47 -5.99
CA PRO A 73 28.50 -6.64 -6.10
C PRO A 73 28.36 -5.70 -4.88
N THR A 74 28.02 -4.44 -5.15
CA THR A 74 27.61 -3.47 -4.14
C THR A 74 26.34 -3.94 -3.43
N VAL A 75 25.42 -4.51 -4.22
CA VAL A 75 24.17 -5.15 -3.74
C VAL A 75 23.97 -6.48 -4.46
N ARG A 76 23.62 -7.50 -3.67
CA ARG A 76 23.16 -8.79 -4.17
C ARG A 76 21.70 -9.00 -3.74
N VAL A 77 20.84 -9.26 -4.70
CA VAL A 77 19.42 -9.62 -4.48
C VAL A 77 19.29 -11.14 -4.53
N ALA A 78 18.57 -11.71 -3.58
CA ALA A 78 18.28 -13.15 -3.51
C ALA A 78 16.77 -13.41 -3.69
N PRO A 79 16.25 -13.53 -4.92
CA PRO A 79 14.82 -13.67 -5.21
C PRO A 79 14.15 -14.86 -4.49
N GLY A 80 14.89 -15.95 -4.26
CA GLY A 80 14.40 -17.12 -3.55
C GLY A 80 14.27 -16.96 -2.02
N LYS A 81 14.72 -15.85 -1.44
CA LYS A 81 14.62 -15.56 0.01
C LYS A 81 13.57 -14.50 0.26
N THR A 82 12.32 -14.94 0.42
CA THR A 82 11.15 -14.04 0.49
C THR A 82 10.75 -13.71 1.93
N TYR A 83 10.11 -12.54 2.09
CA TYR A 83 9.49 -12.05 3.31
C TYR A 83 7.98 -11.84 3.09
N GLN A 84 7.42 -10.75 3.60
CA GLN A 84 5.98 -10.45 3.48
C GLN A 84 5.56 -10.22 2.02
N THR A 85 4.26 -10.40 1.80
CA THR A 85 3.59 -10.00 0.57
C THR A 85 3.25 -8.52 0.62
N ILE A 86 3.39 -7.83 -0.52
CA ILE A 86 2.94 -6.47 -0.71
C ILE A 86 1.48 -6.51 -1.18
N ASP A 87 0.58 -5.92 -0.40
CA ASP A 87 -0.85 -5.81 -0.73
C ASP A 87 -1.13 -4.62 -1.66
N GLY A 88 -0.26 -3.62 -1.66
CA GLY A 88 -0.32 -2.46 -2.55
C GLY A 88 0.00 -1.13 -1.87
N PHE A 89 -0.03 -0.08 -2.67
CA PHE A 89 0.27 1.29 -2.27
C PHE A 89 -0.94 2.19 -2.54
N GLY A 90 -1.00 3.33 -1.84
CA GLY A 90 -2.08 4.27 -2.03
C GLY A 90 -1.90 5.60 -1.32
N GLY A 91 -3.00 6.33 -1.23
CA GLY A 91 -3.07 7.59 -0.49
C GLY A 91 -4.44 7.78 0.15
N CYS A 92 -4.58 8.85 0.93
CA CYS A 92 -5.82 9.17 1.60
C CYS A 92 -6.64 10.17 0.79
N PHE A 93 -7.92 9.88 0.64
CA PHE A 93 -8.90 10.86 0.15
C PHE A 93 -9.26 11.84 1.26
N ASN A 94 -9.28 13.13 0.95
CA ASN A 94 -9.77 14.16 1.85
C ASN A 94 -10.59 15.21 1.09
N GLU A 95 -11.44 15.98 1.81
CA GLU A 95 -12.31 16.96 1.18
C GLU A 95 -11.53 18.10 0.53
N LEU A 96 -10.48 18.62 1.21
CA LEU A 96 -9.66 19.72 0.69
C LEU A 96 -8.95 19.36 -0.61
N GLY A 97 -8.56 18.08 -0.78
CA GLY A 97 -7.99 17.59 -2.03
C GLY A 97 -8.98 17.66 -3.20
N TRP A 98 -10.23 17.29 -2.97
CA TRP A 98 -11.28 17.41 -4.00
C TRP A 98 -11.59 18.86 -4.33
N VAL A 99 -11.64 19.73 -3.31
CA VAL A 99 -11.83 21.18 -3.49
C VAL A 99 -10.69 21.79 -4.32
N ALA A 100 -9.44 21.40 -4.01
CA ALA A 100 -8.26 21.84 -4.78
C ALA A 100 -8.36 21.38 -6.24
N LEU A 101 -8.67 20.11 -6.50
CA LEU A 101 -8.88 19.57 -7.85
C LEU A 101 -10.00 20.31 -8.61
N GLY A 102 -11.00 20.81 -7.90
CA GLY A 102 -12.07 21.63 -8.48
C GLY A 102 -11.59 22.95 -9.08
N LYS A 103 -10.37 23.43 -8.76
CA LYS A 103 -9.76 24.64 -9.35
C LYS A 103 -9.02 24.36 -10.64
N ALA A 104 -8.57 23.13 -10.87
CA ALA A 104 -7.90 22.71 -12.09
C ALA A 104 -8.89 22.58 -13.26
N SER A 105 -8.37 22.68 -14.50
CA SER A 105 -9.15 22.33 -15.67
C SER A 105 -9.61 20.87 -15.64
N GLU A 106 -10.65 20.53 -16.41
CA GLU A 106 -11.09 19.12 -16.49
C GLU A 106 -9.96 18.22 -17.02
N ALA A 107 -9.19 18.68 -18.01
CA ALA A 107 -8.05 17.94 -18.56
C ALA A 107 -6.97 17.70 -17.50
N ASP A 108 -6.60 18.73 -16.73
CA ASP A 108 -5.61 18.61 -15.67
C ASP A 108 -6.11 17.70 -14.53
N ARG A 109 -7.41 17.78 -14.20
CA ARG A 109 -8.03 16.89 -13.21
C ARG A 109 -7.92 15.42 -13.64
N GLN A 110 -8.23 15.12 -14.89
CA GLN A 110 -8.09 13.76 -15.44
C GLN A 110 -6.62 13.33 -15.48
N GLN A 111 -5.70 14.23 -15.79
CA GLN A 111 -4.27 13.96 -15.73
C GLN A 111 -3.83 13.59 -14.30
N VAL A 112 -4.27 14.32 -13.27
CA VAL A 112 -3.98 14.03 -11.86
C VAL A 112 -4.52 12.65 -11.46
N LEU A 113 -5.76 12.34 -11.81
CA LEU A 113 -6.37 11.05 -11.50
C LEU A 113 -5.62 9.90 -12.20
N SER A 114 -5.27 10.08 -13.47
CA SER A 114 -4.47 9.10 -14.22
C SER A 114 -3.06 8.95 -13.64
N ALA A 115 -2.45 10.04 -13.18
CA ALA A 115 -1.13 10.01 -12.55
C ALA A 115 -1.13 9.27 -11.19
N LEU A 116 -2.20 9.37 -10.43
CA LEU A 116 -2.31 8.67 -9.14
C LEU A 116 -2.71 7.20 -9.32
N PHE A 117 -3.68 6.90 -10.18
CA PHE A 117 -4.35 5.60 -10.25
C PHE A 117 -4.10 4.81 -11.54
N GLY A 118 -3.65 5.46 -12.62
CA GLY A 118 -3.32 4.81 -13.90
C GLY A 118 -2.01 4.04 -13.85
N ASP A 119 -1.87 3.04 -14.73
CA ASP A 119 -0.71 2.13 -14.76
C ASP A 119 0.61 2.85 -15.10
N ASP A 120 0.55 3.94 -15.86
CA ASP A 120 1.71 4.77 -16.22
C ASP A 120 2.03 5.85 -15.16
N GLY A 121 1.28 5.88 -14.05
CA GLY A 121 1.48 6.76 -12.91
C GLY A 121 1.93 6.01 -11.65
N CYS A 122 1.46 6.44 -10.49
CA CYS A 122 1.67 5.73 -9.24
C CYS A 122 0.97 4.37 -9.20
N ALA A 123 0.01 4.12 -10.08
CA ALA A 123 -0.75 2.87 -10.13
C ALA A 123 -1.32 2.45 -8.76
N PHE A 124 -1.83 3.39 -7.98
CA PHE A 124 -2.37 3.11 -6.66
C PHE A 124 -3.52 2.11 -6.73
N THR A 125 -3.41 1.04 -5.98
CA THR A 125 -4.41 -0.04 -5.89
C THR A 125 -5.14 -0.04 -4.55
N ARG A 126 -4.66 0.74 -3.60
CA ARG A 126 -5.22 0.91 -2.26
C ARG A 126 -5.52 2.37 -2.00
N ALA A 127 -6.49 2.64 -1.13
CA ALA A 127 -6.77 4.01 -0.67
C ALA A 127 -7.32 4.01 0.75
N ARG A 128 -7.19 5.14 1.44
CA ARG A 128 -7.75 5.37 2.76
C ARG A 128 -8.87 6.42 2.70
N LEU A 129 -9.90 6.23 3.51
CA LEU A 129 -11.05 7.12 3.65
C LEU A 129 -11.24 7.56 5.11
N PRO A 130 -11.53 8.83 5.37
CA PRO A 130 -12.03 9.24 6.67
C PRO A 130 -13.50 8.85 6.83
N ILE A 131 -13.91 8.50 8.05
CA ILE A 131 -15.31 8.36 8.45
C ILE A 131 -15.69 9.61 9.23
N GLY A 132 -16.47 10.51 8.61
CA GLY A 132 -16.68 11.87 9.09
C GLY A 132 -15.51 12.80 8.79
N ALA A 133 -15.45 13.94 9.48
CA ALA A 133 -14.40 14.93 9.26
C ALA A 133 -13.02 14.44 9.70
N SER A 134 -12.02 14.59 8.81
CA SER A 134 -10.58 14.50 9.14
C SER A 134 -10.00 15.90 9.41
N ASP A 135 -8.70 15.96 9.65
CA ASP A 135 -7.93 17.23 9.73
C ASP A 135 -7.82 17.97 8.39
N PHE A 136 -8.09 17.32 7.25
CA PHE A 136 -8.21 17.93 5.93
C PHE A 136 -9.66 17.92 5.38
N ALA A 137 -10.66 17.90 6.27
CA ALA A 137 -12.04 18.22 5.93
C ALA A 137 -12.24 19.73 5.80
N CYS A 138 -13.29 20.15 5.09
CA CYS A 138 -13.65 21.57 4.95
C CYS A 138 -14.13 22.22 6.26
N ASP A 139 -14.74 21.42 7.13
CA ASP A 139 -15.17 21.78 8.49
C ASP A 139 -15.35 20.53 9.34
N GLY A 140 -15.68 20.69 10.64
CA GLY A 140 -16.02 19.58 11.53
C GLY A 140 -17.44 19.10 11.27
N TYR A 141 -17.60 17.78 11.05
CA TYR A 141 -18.91 17.13 10.89
C TYR A 141 -18.87 15.66 11.26
N SER A 142 -20.03 15.09 11.54
CA SER A 142 -20.25 13.66 11.53
C SER A 142 -21.41 13.28 10.62
N LEU A 143 -21.75 12.02 10.56
CA LEU A 143 -22.85 11.51 9.73
C LEU A 143 -24.17 11.43 10.48
N ASP A 144 -24.15 11.81 11.78
CA ASP A 144 -25.34 11.96 12.62
C ASP A 144 -25.03 12.96 13.74
N ASP A 145 -25.35 14.21 13.51
CA ASP A 145 -25.11 15.29 14.46
C ASP A 145 -26.33 15.59 15.35
N THR A 146 -27.37 14.71 15.32
CA THR A 146 -28.57 14.84 16.14
C THR A 146 -28.31 14.35 17.56
N PRO A 147 -28.31 15.24 18.56
CA PRO A 147 -28.03 14.83 19.93
C PRO A 147 -29.01 13.76 20.45
N GLY A 148 -28.46 12.67 20.97
CA GLY A 148 -29.25 11.59 21.58
C GLY A 148 -29.94 10.64 20.60
N ASP A 149 -29.65 10.70 19.30
CA ASP A 149 -30.21 9.75 18.32
C ASP A 149 -29.56 8.36 18.43
N LEU A 150 -29.91 7.64 19.49
CA LEU A 150 -29.41 6.29 19.75
C LEU A 150 -29.81 5.27 18.67
N THR A 151 -30.82 5.58 17.88
CA THR A 151 -31.32 4.73 16.78
C THR A 151 -30.70 5.06 15.43
N LEU A 152 -29.94 6.17 15.37
CA LEU A 152 -29.31 6.70 14.15
C LEU A 152 -30.33 6.98 13.03
N THR A 153 -31.54 7.42 13.40
CA THR A 153 -32.61 7.74 12.42
C THR A 153 -32.17 8.83 11.46
N ASN A 154 -31.34 9.78 11.91
CA ASN A 154 -30.84 10.91 11.16
C ASN A 154 -29.46 10.65 10.51
N PHE A 155 -28.93 9.42 10.63
CA PHE A 155 -27.67 9.07 9.97
C PHE A 155 -27.74 9.27 8.46
N SER A 156 -26.77 10.00 7.89
CA SER A 156 -26.75 10.33 6.47
C SER A 156 -25.34 10.55 5.93
N ILE A 157 -25.02 9.95 4.80
CA ILE A 157 -23.80 10.23 4.01
C ILE A 157 -23.99 11.36 2.99
N ALA A 158 -25.04 12.18 3.12
CA ALA A 158 -25.35 13.27 2.18
C ALA A 158 -24.21 14.30 2.09
N ARG A 159 -23.49 14.52 3.20
CA ARG A 159 -22.28 15.36 3.24
C ARG A 159 -21.18 14.82 2.35
N ASP A 160 -20.86 13.55 2.49
CA ASP A 160 -19.77 12.89 1.76
C ASP A 160 -20.02 12.84 0.25
N LYS A 161 -21.29 12.92 -0.19
CA LYS A 161 -21.65 13.03 -1.60
C LYS A 161 -21.23 14.33 -2.26
N LYS A 162 -20.77 15.33 -1.50
CA LYS A 162 -20.28 16.60 -2.04
C LYS A 162 -18.81 16.57 -2.43
N CYS A 163 -17.96 15.84 -1.68
CA CYS A 163 -16.52 15.81 -1.88
C CYS A 163 -15.93 14.40 -1.92
N LEU A 164 -16.04 13.63 -0.84
CA LEU A 164 -15.34 12.35 -0.71
C LEU A 164 -15.82 11.30 -1.73
N ILE A 165 -17.12 11.07 -1.83
CA ILE A 165 -17.67 10.08 -2.75
C ILE A 165 -17.38 10.43 -4.23
N PRO A 166 -17.55 11.69 -4.70
CA PRO A 166 -17.14 12.07 -6.05
C PRO A 166 -15.64 11.84 -6.31
N PHE A 167 -14.76 12.16 -5.34
CA PHE A 167 -13.33 11.94 -5.50
C PHE A 167 -13.00 10.45 -5.65
N VAL A 168 -13.52 9.60 -4.76
CA VAL A 168 -13.32 8.15 -4.83
C VAL A 168 -13.85 7.58 -6.15
N LYS A 169 -15.05 8.00 -6.59
CA LYS A 169 -15.63 7.53 -7.86
C LYS A 169 -14.81 7.96 -9.07
N ALA A 170 -14.26 9.15 -9.07
CA ALA A 170 -13.35 9.62 -10.12
C ALA A 170 -12.08 8.77 -10.16
N ALA A 171 -11.53 8.41 -9.00
CA ALA A 171 -10.40 7.47 -8.91
C ALA A 171 -10.77 6.06 -9.40
N MET A 172 -11.93 5.54 -8.99
CA MET A 172 -12.42 4.22 -9.43
C MET A 172 -12.76 4.17 -10.92
N ALA A 173 -13.05 5.29 -11.56
CA ALA A 173 -13.19 5.34 -13.02
C ALA A 173 -11.86 5.05 -13.74
N VAL A 174 -10.73 5.39 -13.14
CA VAL A 174 -9.37 5.05 -13.63
C VAL A 174 -8.93 3.67 -13.15
N ARG A 175 -9.21 3.35 -11.86
CA ARG A 175 -8.84 2.08 -11.22
C ARG A 175 -10.09 1.39 -10.63
N PRO A 176 -10.83 0.59 -11.42
CA PRO A 176 -12.08 -0.03 -10.98
C PRO A 176 -11.93 -1.02 -9.82
N ASP A 177 -10.76 -1.63 -9.67
CA ASP A 177 -10.40 -2.59 -8.62
C ASP A 177 -9.78 -1.93 -7.37
N LEU A 178 -9.79 -0.58 -7.27
CA LEU A 178 -9.29 0.16 -6.13
C LEU A 178 -9.95 -0.34 -4.83
N GLN A 179 -9.13 -0.76 -3.87
CA GLN A 179 -9.56 -1.24 -2.56
C GLN A 179 -9.41 -0.15 -1.52
N CYS A 180 -10.50 0.23 -0.87
CA CYS A 180 -10.50 1.26 0.16
C CYS A 180 -10.57 0.67 1.57
N TRP A 181 -9.83 1.25 2.50
CA TRP A 181 -10.01 1.05 3.93
C TRP A 181 -10.31 2.40 4.59
N ALA A 182 -10.81 2.38 5.83
CA ALA A 182 -11.25 3.61 6.47
C ALA A 182 -10.95 3.68 7.96
N SER A 183 -10.90 4.91 8.48
CA SER A 183 -10.78 5.20 9.92
C SER A 183 -11.60 6.43 10.30
N PRO A 184 -12.29 6.43 11.45
CA PRO A 184 -12.89 7.63 12.02
C PRO A 184 -11.82 8.47 12.74
N TRP A 185 -11.91 9.79 12.61
CA TRP A 185 -11.14 10.76 13.42
C TRP A 185 -11.86 11.08 14.73
N SER A 186 -13.18 11.16 14.67
CA SER A 186 -14.01 11.43 15.85
C SER A 186 -15.38 10.78 15.70
N PRO A 187 -15.94 10.22 16.78
CA PRO A 187 -17.37 9.97 16.87
C PRO A 187 -18.18 11.28 16.73
N PRO A 188 -19.51 11.20 16.48
CA PRO A 188 -20.39 12.35 16.63
C PRO A 188 -20.18 13.08 17.95
N ALA A 189 -20.17 14.41 17.93
CA ALA A 189 -19.83 15.23 19.08
C ALA A 189 -20.71 14.93 20.32
N TRP A 190 -21.98 14.62 20.11
CA TRP A 190 -22.90 14.28 21.20
C TRP A 190 -22.59 12.94 21.92
N MET A 191 -21.87 12.03 21.25
CA MET A 191 -21.41 10.77 21.85
C MET A 191 -20.14 10.95 22.69
N LYS A 192 -19.50 12.13 22.68
CA LYS A 192 -18.21 12.39 23.33
C LYS A 192 -18.36 13.13 24.65
N THR A 193 -17.38 12.95 25.53
CA THR A 193 -17.28 13.65 26.82
C THR A 193 -17.05 15.14 26.66
N SER A 194 -16.32 15.55 25.57
CA SER A 194 -16.08 16.96 25.24
C SER A 194 -17.26 17.66 24.57
N THR A 195 -18.27 16.94 24.10
CA THR A 195 -19.36 17.44 23.25
C THR A 195 -18.86 18.22 22.02
N SER A 196 -17.66 17.89 21.55
CA SER A 196 -16.98 18.49 20.40
C SER A 196 -16.36 17.41 19.53
N TYR A 197 -16.13 17.67 18.25
CA TYR A 197 -15.33 16.76 17.41
C TYR A 197 -13.88 16.65 17.87
N SER A 198 -13.33 17.73 18.45
CA SER A 198 -11.96 17.78 18.97
C SER A 198 -11.89 17.25 20.39
N ASN A 199 -10.78 16.60 20.72
CA ASN A 199 -10.44 16.14 22.07
C ASN A 199 -11.49 15.24 22.73
N GLY A 200 -11.32 14.95 24.03
CA GLY A 200 -12.20 14.10 24.81
C GLY A 200 -12.20 12.64 24.36
N SER A 201 -13.05 11.86 25.00
CA SER A 201 -13.22 10.43 24.76
C SER A 201 -14.67 10.11 24.45
N LEU A 202 -14.94 8.93 23.93
CA LEU A 202 -16.30 8.41 23.80
C LEU A 202 -16.94 8.30 25.21
N LYS A 203 -18.19 8.68 25.36
CA LYS A 203 -18.94 8.42 26.59
C LYS A 203 -19.05 6.92 26.79
N TRP A 204 -18.55 6.44 27.94
CA TRP A 204 -18.42 5.00 28.18
C TRP A 204 -19.70 4.42 28.76
N GLU A 205 -20.76 4.46 27.95
CA GLU A 205 -22.10 4.00 28.26
C GLU A 205 -22.54 2.91 27.28
N PRO A 206 -23.05 1.77 27.70
CA PRO A 206 -23.39 0.65 26.80
C PRO A 206 -24.32 1.05 25.63
N ALA A 207 -25.21 2.02 25.83
CA ALA A 207 -26.06 2.52 24.75
C ALA A 207 -25.26 3.27 23.70
N ILE A 208 -24.35 4.16 24.10
CA ILE A 208 -23.48 4.93 23.22
C ILE A 208 -22.51 4.00 22.45
N LEU A 209 -21.90 3.03 23.14
CA LEU A 209 -20.96 2.08 22.54
C LEU A 209 -21.64 1.23 21.46
N ARG A 210 -22.84 0.72 21.71
CA ARG A 210 -23.65 -0.01 20.71
C ARG A 210 -24.04 0.87 19.54
N THR A 211 -24.44 2.11 19.82
CA THR A 211 -24.82 3.07 18.78
C THR A 211 -23.61 3.41 17.90
N TYR A 212 -22.43 3.63 18.52
CA TYR A 212 -21.23 3.95 17.73
C TYR A 212 -20.76 2.76 16.89
N ALA A 213 -20.81 1.54 17.39
CA ALA A 213 -20.53 0.35 16.57
C ALA A 213 -21.49 0.22 15.38
N THR A 214 -22.80 0.50 15.62
CA THR A 214 -23.81 0.54 14.55
C THR A 214 -23.58 1.66 13.55
N TYR A 215 -23.14 2.84 14.01
CA TYR A 215 -22.78 3.97 13.17
C TYR A 215 -21.67 3.61 12.17
N LEU A 216 -20.59 2.95 12.62
CA LEU A 216 -19.51 2.49 11.78
C LEU A 216 -20.00 1.44 10.75
N ALA A 217 -20.82 0.50 11.19
CA ALA A 217 -21.40 -0.49 10.30
C ALA A 217 -22.33 0.12 9.23
N ARG A 218 -23.17 1.09 9.59
CA ARG A 218 -24.02 1.84 8.63
C ARG A 218 -23.20 2.63 7.63
N TRP A 219 -22.08 3.20 8.04
CA TRP A 219 -21.17 3.86 7.11
C TRP A 219 -20.65 2.88 6.06
N ILE A 220 -20.18 1.71 6.47
CA ILE A 220 -19.71 0.66 5.54
C ILE A 220 -20.81 0.29 4.55
N GLU A 221 -22.02 0.02 5.03
CA GLU A 221 -23.18 -0.35 4.20
C GLU A 221 -23.50 0.77 3.18
N SER A 222 -23.50 2.03 3.64
CA SER A 222 -23.82 3.18 2.82
C SER A 222 -22.78 3.45 1.72
N TYR A 223 -21.49 3.29 2.03
CA TYR A 223 -20.41 3.44 1.06
C TYR A 223 -20.42 2.29 0.03
N ARG A 224 -20.69 1.06 0.46
CA ARG A 224 -20.89 -0.05 -0.47
C ARG A 224 -22.11 0.14 -1.36
N ALA A 225 -23.22 0.63 -0.81
CA ALA A 225 -24.39 0.99 -1.59
C ALA A 225 -24.11 2.12 -2.60
N ALA A 226 -23.13 2.99 -2.29
CA ALA A 226 -22.61 3.97 -3.23
C ALA A 226 -21.63 3.38 -4.25
N GLY A 227 -21.33 2.08 -4.22
CA GLY A 227 -20.45 1.38 -5.17
C GLY A 227 -18.96 1.52 -4.85
N ILE A 228 -18.58 1.74 -3.58
CA ILE A 228 -17.18 1.85 -3.15
C ILE A 228 -16.73 0.51 -2.57
N ASN A 229 -15.57 0.00 -3.02
CA ASN A 229 -14.98 -1.26 -2.59
C ASN A 229 -14.27 -1.09 -1.25
N LEU A 230 -14.95 -1.42 -0.15
CA LEU A 230 -14.38 -1.37 1.20
C LEU A 230 -13.82 -2.73 1.60
N CYS A 231 -12.55 -2.75 2.01
CA CYS A 231 -11.87 -3.96 2.46
C CYS A 231 -11.62 -3.99 3.98
N ALA A 232 -11.43 -2.85 4.62
CA ALA A 232 -11.10 -2.80 6.05
C ALA A 232 -11.53 -1.49 6.72
N ILE A 233 -11.63 -1.54 8.07
CA ILE A 233 -11.71 -0.34 8.92
C ILE A 233 -10.80 -0.46 10.14
N THR A 234 -10.44 0.69 10.76
CA THR A 234 -9.91 0.75 12.12
C THR A 234 -10.94 1.39 13.06
N PRO A 235 -10.91 1.09 14.38
CA PRO A 235 -11.84 1.70 15.34
C PRO A 235 -11.65 3.21 15.49
N GLN A 236 -10.42 3.70 15.31
CA GLN A 236 -10.03 5.09 15.51
C GLN A 236 -8.77 5.43 14.73
N ASN A 237 -8.67 6.65 14.20
CA ASN A 237 -7.43 7.30 13.82
C ASN A 237 -6.75 7.88 15.07
N GLU A 238 -5.45 7.69 15.23
CA GLU A 238 -4.64 8.31 16.29
C GLU A 238 -5.28 8.26 17.69
N PRO A 239 -5.48 7.08 18.27
CA PRO A 239 -6.26 6.91 19.51
C PRO A 239 -5.63 7.57 20.75
N ASN A 240 -4.40 8.06 20.67
CA ASN A 240 -3.65 8.74 21.73
C ASN A 240 -3.50 10.25 21.53
N ILE A 241 -4.06 10.81 20.45
CA ILE A 241 -3.89 12.22 20.11
C ILE A 241 -5.11 13.05 20.53
N ALA A 242 -4.82 14.16 21.23
CA ALA A 242 -5.75 15.25 21.50
C ALA A 242 -5.27 16.50 20.79
N ASN A 243 -6.09 17.04 19.88
CA ASN A 243 -5.69 18.19 19.07
C ASN A 243 -6.92 19.06 18.72
N VAL A 244 -6.69 20.19 18.05
CA VAL A 244 -7.75 21.14 17.63
C VAL A 244 -8.62 20.61 16.48
N TYR A 245 -8.16 19.62 15.73
CA TYR A 245 -8.94 18.95 14.69
C TYR A 245 -9.77 17.79 15.28
N PRO A 246 -10.63 17.13 14.49
CA PRO A 246 -11.38 15.98 14.97
C PRO A 246 -10.46 14.89 15.50
N THR A 247 -10.59 14.56 16.79
CA THR A 247 -9.82 13.53 17.51
C THR A 247 -10.67 12.89 18.57
N CYS A 248 -10.33 11.68 19.00
CA CYS A 248 -10.94 11.02 20.14
C CYS A 248 -9.92 10.13 20.84
N LEU A 249 -9.77 10.35 22.15
CA LEU A 249 -8.85 9.57 22.98
C LEU A 249 -9.45 8.22 23.35
N TRP A 250 -8.63 7.16 23.23
CA TRP A 250 -8.95 5.81 23.63
C TRP A 250 -7.80 5.20 24.41
N THR A 251 -8.10 4.53 25.51
CA THR A 251 -7.14 3.68 26.21
C THR A 251 -7.09 2.28 25.59
N GLY A 252 -6.04 1.50 25.89
CA GLY A 252 -5.95 0.10 25.47
C GLY A 252 -7.16 -0.74 25.94
N PRO A 253 -7.53 -0.69 27.25
CA PRO A 253 -8.74 -1.37 27.76
C PRO A 253 -10.03 -0.96 27.05
N GLN A 254 -10.21 0.32 26.74
CA GLN A 254 -11.38 0.80 26.00
C GLN A 254 -11.44 0.24 24.58
N LEU A 255 -10.33 0.27 23.85
CA LEU A 255 -10.24 -0.33 22.50
C LEU A 255 -10.56 -1.83 22.58
N ARG A 256 -9.93 -2.57 23.51
CA ARG A 256 -10.18 -3.99 23.71
C ARG A 256 -11.65 -4.29 23.96
N GLU A 257 -12.27 -3.61 24.93
CA GLU A 257 -13.69 -3.80 25.26
C GLU A 257 -14.59 -3.46 24.06
N PHE A 258 -14.36 -2.32 23.41
CA PHE A 258 -15.14 -1.90 22.24
C PHE A 258 -15.05 -2.91 21.09
N ILE A 259 -13.86 -3.45 20.83
CA ILE A 259 -13.66 -4.48 19.81
C ILE A 259 -14.39 -5.78 20.16
N VAL A 260 -14.25 -6.26 21.40
CA VAL A 260 -14.79 -7.56 21.84
C VAL A 260 -16.31 -7.54 22.00
N ASP A 261 -16.83 -6.50 22.64
CA ASP A 261 -18.22 -6.51 23.11
C ASP A 261 -19.17 -5.72 22.20
N TYR A 262 -18.64 -4.87 21.32
CA TYR A 262 -19.47 -3.99 20.49
C TYR A 262 -19.12 -4.07 18.99
N LEU A 263 -17.96 -3.61 18.57
CA LEU A 263 -17.66 -3.44 17.13
C LEU A 263 -17.51 -4.77 16.42
N GLY A 264 -16.69 -5.69 16.93
CA GLY A 264 -16.45 -7.00 16.32
C GLY A 264 -17.74 -7.79 16.12
N PRO A 265 -18.58 -8.00 17.18
CA PRO A 265 -19.89 -8.61 17.03
C PRO A 265 -20.80 -7.88 16.05
N THR A 266 -20.87 -6.54 16.09
CA THR A 266 -21.71 -5.76 15.17
C THR A 266 -21.33 -5.98 13.70
N LEU A 267 -20.03 -5.93 13.37
CA LEU A 267 -19.55 -6.15 12.01
C LEU A 267 -19.82 -7.58 11.52
N ARG A 268 -19.64 -8.58 12.38
CA ARG A 268 -19.92 -9.98 12.10
C ARG A 268 -21.42 -10.23 11.87
N ASP A 269 -22.27 -9.78 12.79
CA ASP A 269 -23.71 -10.07 12.78
C ASP A 269 -24.42 -9.35 11.63
N ARG A 270 -23.93 -8.16 11.24
CA ARG A 270 -24.38 -7.42 10.06
C ARG A 270 -23.73 -7.90 8.75
N LYS A 271 -22.82 -8.90 8.80
CA LYS A 271 -22.15 -9.48 7.65
C LYS A 271 -21.48 -8.42 6.76
N THR A 272 -20.82 -7.47 7.40
CA THR A 272 -20.18 -6.37 6.66
C THR A 272 -19.01 -6.84 5.79
N ASN A 273 -18.41 -8.01 6.07
CA ASN A 273 -17.29 -8.60 5.33
C ASN A 273 -16.13 -7.61 5.09
N VAL A 274 -15.81 -6.80 6.08
CA VAL A 274 -14.61 -5.97 6.13
C VAL A 274 -13.65 -6.51 7.19
N GLU A 275 -12.37 -6.39 6.94
CA GLU A 275 -11.35 -6.65 7.95
C GLU A 275 -11.40 -5.58 9.03
N LEU A 276 -11.24 -5.95 10.30
CA LEU A 276 -11.01 -5.02 11.39
C LEU A 276 -9.51 -4.98 11.69
N TRP A 277 -8.94 -3.77 11.67
CA TRP A 277 -7.51 -3.55 11.91
C TRP A 277 -7.34 -2.69 13.17
N LEU A 278 -6.27 -2.94 13.92
CA LEU A 278 -5.88 -2.09 15.04
C LEU A 278 -5.04 -0.92 14.54
N GLY A 279 -5.53 0.31 14.65
CA GLY A 279 -4.80 1.53 14.31
C GLY A 279 -3.97 2.05 15.49
N LEU A 280 -2.69 2.38 15.25
CA LEU A 280 -1.75 2.87 16.24
C LEU A 280 -1.01 4.11 15.74
N ASN A 281 -0.84 5.11 16.62
CA ASN A 281 -0.03 6.31 16.36
C ASN A 281 1.05 6.52 17.44
N GLY A 282 1.81 5.47 17.77
CA GLY A 282 2.84 5.54 18.78
C GLY A 282 2.28 5.58 20.19
N ASP A 283 2.25 4.44 20.83
CA ASP A 283 2.28 4.40 22.27
C ASP A 283 3.75 4.63 22.66
N PRO A 284 4.06 5.61 23.55
CA PRO A 284 5.44 5.84 23.93
C PRO A 284 6.00 4.54 24.47
N PRO A 285 7.18 4.09 23.99
CA PRO A 285 7.82 2.91 24.55
C PRO A 285 8.13 3.22 26.03
N ASN A 286 7.56 2.43 26.93
CA ASN A 286 8.05 2.28 28.29
C ASN A 286 7.84 3.42 29.30
N ASN A 287 6.63 3.94 29.45
CA ASN A 287 6.31 4.60 30.72
C ASN A 287 5.95 3.61 31.85
N GLY A 288 6.20 2.30 31.66
CA GLY A 288 5.85 1.25 32.63
C GLY A 288 4.34 0.99 32.77
N ASP A 289 3.52 1.78 32.13
CA ASP A 289 2.06 1.65 32.13
C ASP A 289 1.60 0.75 30.96
N LYS A 290 1.69 -0.56 31.19
CA LYS A 290 1.18 -1.56 30.24
C LYS A 290 -0.33 -1.39 29.94
N ALA A 291 -1.09 -0.73 30.82
CA ALA A 291 -2.50 -0.48 30.62
C ALA A 291 -2.77 0.54 29.51
N ASN A 292 -1.79 1.37 29.15
CA ASN A 292 -1.88 2.30 28.03
C ASN A 292 -1.17 1.82 26.75
N ASP A 293 -0.50 0.65 26.78
CA ASP A 293 0.00 0.03 25.56
C ASP A 293 -1.18 -0.61 24.81
N ARG A 294 -1.70 0.11 23.81
CA ARG A 294 -2.86 -0.30 23.01
C ARG A 294 -2.59 -1.57 22.23
N LEU A 295 -1.37 -1.72 21.70
CA LEU A 295 -0.97 -2.90 20.96
C LEU A 295 -1.04 -4.15 21.84
N VAL A 296 -0.32 -4.12 22.97
CA VAL A 296 -0.25 -5.25 23.88
C VAL A 296 -1.62 -5.56 24.47
N THR A 297 -2.35 -4.54 24.98
CA THR A 297 -3.66 -4.73 25.61
C THR A 297 -4.69 -5.36 24.69
N VAL A 298 -4.70 -5.00 23.41
CA VAL A 298 -5.66 -5.56 22.45
C VAL A 298 -5.17 -6.92 21.94
N MET A 299 -3.91 -7.07 21.62
CA MET A 299 -3.42 -8.27 20.94
C MET A 299 -3.16 -9.45 21.89
N GLU A 300 -2.89 -9.22 23.17
CA GLU A 300 -2.78 -10.29 24.19
C GLU A 300 -4.13 -10.82 24.65
N ASP A 301 -5.24 -10.10 24.40
CA ASP A 301 -6.58 -10.65 24.63
C ASP A 301 -6.99 -11.55 23.46
N PRO A 302 -7.18 -12.88 23.67
CA PRO A 302 -7.48 -13.81 22.59
C PRO A 302 -8.80 -13.48 21.85
N LYS A 303 -9.79 -12.90 22.56
CA LYS A 303 -11.08 -12.51 21.95
C LYS A 303 -10.93 -11.29 21.07
N ALA A 304 -10.19 -10.28 21.53
CA ALA A 304 -9.91 -9.09 20.73
C ALA A 304 -9.02 -9.44 19.51
N SER A 305 -7.92 -10.16 19.73
CA SER A 305 -7.01 -10.60 18.69
C SER A 305 -7.72 -11.42 17.59
N ALA A 306 -8.74 -12.24 17.96
CA ALA A 306 -9.52 -13.01 16.99
C ALA A 306 -10.33 -12.14 16.02
N PHE A 307 -10.73 -10.92 16.41
CA PHE A 307 -11.39 -9.97 15.53
C PHE A 307 -10.40 -9.19 14.65
N ILE A 308 -9.12 -9.06 15.05
CA ILE A 308 -8.12 -8.24 14.38
C ILE A 308 -7.46 -9.01 13.25
N SER A 309 -7.63 -8.55 12.02
CA SER A 309 -6.99 -9.11 10.82
C SER A 309 -5.58 -8.56 10.59
N GLY A 310 -5.31 -7.33 11.03
CA GLY A 310 -4.03 -6.68 10.85
C GLY A 310 -3.82 -5.49 11.79
N ILE A 311 -2.60 -4.95 11.77
CA ILE A 311 -2.18 -3.82 12.62
C ILE A 311 -1.66 -2.72 11.71
N ALA A 312 -2.15 -1.51 11.93
CA ALA A 312 -1.84 -0.31 11.15
C ALA A 312 -1.00 0.66 11.99
N PHE A 313 0.13 1.09 11.42
CA PHE A 313 1.14 1.92 12.10
C PHE A 313 1.29 3.26 11.41
N GLN A 314 1.44 4.33 12.19
CA GLN A 314 1.80 5.65 11.69
C GLN A 314 2.64 6.40 12.73
N TYR A 315 3.37 7.43 12.32
CA TYR A 315 4.21 8.29 13.17
C TYR A 315 5.11 7.50 14.13
N ASP A 316 5.01 7.74 15.43
CA ASP A 316 5.91 7.13 16.43
C ASP A 316 5.74 5.62 16.58
N SER A 317 4.60 5.07 16.18
CA SER A 317 4.40 3.61 16.16
C SER A 317 5.29 2.87 15.14
N ARG A 318 5.99 3.60 14.25
CA ARG A 318 7.02 3.03 13.36
C ARG A 318 8.12 2.26 14.11
N THR A 319 8.32 2.54 15.39
CA THR A 319 9.29 1.83 16.23
C THR A 319 8.77 0.48 16.70
N GLN A 320 7.46 0.27 16.69
CA GLN A 320 6.79 -0.94 17.19
C GLN A 320 6.55 -2.01 16.10
N ILE A 321 6.57 -1.62 14.81
CA ILE A 321 6.20 -2.54 13.72
C ILE A 321 7.07 -3.80 13.66
N GLY A 322 8.39 -3.68 13.91
CA GLY A 322 9.30 -4.82 13.93
C GLY A 322 9.00 -5.81 15.05
N SER A 323 8.67 -5.30 16.25
CA SER A 323 8.25 -6.10 17.40
C SER A 323 6.89 -6.76 17.14
N ALA A 324 5.93 -6.02 16.58
CA ALA A 324 4.61 -6.55 16.24
C ALA A 324 4.73 -7.69 15.21
N ARG A 325 5.60 -7.58 14.20
CA ARG A 325 5.88 -8.67 13.27
C ARG A 325 6.38 -9.94 13.95
N ALA A 326 7.27 -9.78 14.94
CA ALA A 326 7.85 -10.92 15.67
C ALA A 326 6.83 -11.57 16.60
N LEU A 327 5.99 -10.77 17.28
CA LEU A 327 5.02 -11.25 18.28
C LEU A 327 3.73 -11.78 17.64
N TYR A 328 3.31 -11.22 16.51
CA TYR A 328 2.05 -11.54 15.83
C TYR A 328 2.28 -11.86 14.34
N PRO A 329 3.04 -12.94 14.02
CA PRO A 329 3.48 -13.24 12.66
C PRO A 329 2.35 -13.59 11.68
N ASP A 330 1.18 -13.96 12.20
CA ASP A 330 -0.06 -14.24 11.46
C ASP A 330 -0.84 -12.98 11.06
N LYS A 331 -0.52 -11.82 11.65
CA LYS A 331 -1.22 -10.56 11.37
C LYS A 331 -0.58 -9.83 10.20
N LYS A 332 -1.44 -9.27 9.35
CA LYS A 332 -0.97 -8.32 8.33
C LYS A 332 -0.52 -7.02 8.99
N LEU A 333 0.49 -6.38 8.41
CA LEU A 333 0.97 -5.08 8.89
C LEU A 333 0.89 -4.06 7.77
N MET A 334 0.50 -2.83 8.07
CA MET A 334 0.54 -1.72 7.12
C MET A 334 1.06 -0.44 7.76
N GLN A 335 1.69 0.40 6.96
CA GLN A 335 1.80 1.81 7.29
C GLN A 335 0.50 2.48 6.83
N SER A 336 -0.18 3.17 7.72
CA SER A 336 -1.52 3.71 7.51
C SER A 336 -1.57 5.18 7.12
N GLU A 337 -0.49 5.93 7.41
CA GLU A 337 -0.41 7.36 7.12
C GLU A 337 1.04 7.85 7.12
N THR A 338 1.45 8.48 6.02
CA THR A 338 2.77 9.12 5.90
C THR A 338 2.85 10.39 6.74
N GLU A 339 3.99 10.60 7.36
CA GLU A 339 4.36 11.85 8.03
C GLU A 339 4.57 12.94 6.98
N CYS A 340 3.65 13.92 6.91
CA CYS A 340 3.66 15.04 5.95
C CYS A 340 4.04 16.33 6.67
N ASN A 341 5.24 16.82 6.50
CA ASN A 341 5.78 17.89 7.33
C ASN A 341 5.85 19.24 6.63
N GLY A 342 5.11 20.20 7.16
CA GLY A 342 5.36 21.62 6.96
C GLY A 342 4.96 22.24 5.62
N GLY A 343 4.56 21.45 4.63
CA GLY A 343 4.13 21.94 3.31
C GLY A 343 5.30 22.45 2.46
N GLY A 344 6.50 21.89 2.65
CA GLY A 344 7.70 22.23 1.88
C GLY A 344 7.72 21.62 0.50
N ASN A 345 7.19 20.40 0.35
CA ASN A 345 7.17 19.59 -0.88
C ASN A 345 8.53 19.54 -1.57
N SER A 346 9.61 19.46 -0.78
CA SER A 346 10.98 19.57 -1.27
C SER A 346 11.61 18.19 -1.52
N TRP A 347 12.72 18.16 -2.26
CA TRP A 347 13.51 16.94 -2.43
C TRP A 347 13.96 16.33 -1.09
N THR A 348 14.21 17.14 -0.08
CA THR A 348 14.54 16.65 1.28
C THR A 348 13.35 15.90 1.89
N ASP A 349 12.13 16.40 1.70
CA ASP A 349 10.91 15.73 2.16
C ASP A 349 10.69 14.42 1.39
N ALA A 350 10.95 14.43 0.09
CA ALA A 350 10.91 13.25 -0.76
C ALA A 350 11.93 12.17 -0.34
N GLN A 351 13.17 12.55 -0.04
CA GLN A 351 14.19 11.63 0.49
C GLN A 351 13.78 11.06 1.86
N ARG A 352 13.15 11.88 2.70
CA ARG A 352 12.58 11.39 3.96
C ARG A 352 11.46 10.39 3.73
N LEU A 353 10.54 10.66 2.79
CA LEU A 353 9.48 9.72 2.41
C LEU A 353 10.06 8.38 1.94
N TYR A 354 11.11 8.39 1.09
CA TYR A 354 11.82 7.18 0.68
C TYR A 354 12.32 6.37 1.89
N GLY A 355 13.01 7.03 2.81
CA GLY A 355 13.52 6.40 4.03
C GLY A 355 12.41 5.80 4.91
N LEU A 356 11.26 6.47 5.03
CA LEU A 356 10.09 5.96 5.75
C LEU A 356 9.50 4.74 5.06
N MET A 357 9.27 4.79 3.74
CA MET A 357 8.76 3.66 2.97
C MET A 357 9.64 2.43 3.14
N LYS A 358 10.96 2.59 2.92
CA LYS A 358 11.95 1.53 3.10
C LYS A 358 11.85 0.94 4.51
N ARG A 359 11.90 1.78 5.55
CA ARG A 359 11.85 1.36 6.95
C ARG A 359 10.59 0.56 7.29
N TYR A 360 9.41 1.05 6.90
CA TYR A 360 8.16 0.34 7.18
C TYR A 360 8.09 -1.00 6.47
N ILE A 361 8.47 -1.04 5.19
CA ILE A 361 8.44 -2.27 4.39
C ILE A 361 9.49 -3.28 4.88
N GLU A 362 10.69 -2.85 5.24
CA GLU A 362 11.71 -3.73 5.83
C GLU A 362 11.25 -4.38 7.13
N ASN A 363 10.44 -3.68 7.91
CA ASN A 363 9.88 -4.15 9.17
C ASN A 363 8.54 -4.89 9.02
N GLY A 364 8.08 -5.15 7.80
CA GLY A 364 6.97 -6.06 7.55
C GLY A 364 5.69 -5.45 7.03
N ALA A 365 5.64 -4.11 6.80
CA ALA A 365 4.48 -3.50 6.16
C ALA A 365 4.22 -4.10 4.77
N GLY A 366 2.99 -4.54 4.52
CA GLY A 366 2.51 -5.00 3.22
C GLY A 366 1.85 -3.88 2.41
N SER A 367 1.56 -2.73 3.03
CA SER A 367 0.98 -1.56 2.36
C SER A 367 1.54 -0.27 2.92
N TYR A 368 1.55 0.78 2.08
CA TYR A 368 1.99 2.12 2.45
C TYR A 368 1.07 3.18 1.85
N PHE A 369 0.69 4.20 2.66
CA PHE A 369 -0.28 5.22 2.27
C PHE A 369 0.28 6.62 2.45
N ALA A 370 0.33 7.41 1.38
CA ALA A 370 0.53 8.85 1.47
C ALA A 370 -0.68 9.49 2.16
N TRP A 371 -0.45 10.45 3.06
CA TRP A 371 -1.56 11.14 3.69
C TRP A 371 -2.30 12.02 2.68
N ASN A 372 -1.66 13.05 2.17
CA ASN A 372 -2.29 13.95 1.21
C ASN A 372 -1.90 13.58 -0.23
N MET A 373 -2.83 13.07 -1.02
CA MET A 373 -2.62 12.87 -2.45
C MET A 373 -2.62 14.20 -3.19
N VAL A 374 -3.57 15.08 -2.87
CA VAL A 374 -3.73 16.39 -3.49
C VAL A 374 -4.08 17.43 -2.44
N LEU A 375 -3.45 18.59 -2.50
CA LEU A 375 -3.83 19.81 -1.77
C LEU A 375 -3.75 21.03 -2.69
N ASP A 376 -4.18 22.17 -2.19
CA ASP A 376 -3.83 23.43 -2.82
C ASP A 376 -2.36 23.81 -2.57
N ASP A 377 -1.87 24.82 -3.26
CA ASP A 377 -0.48 25.26 -3.18
C ASP A 377 -0.08 25.88 -1.83
N THR A 378 -1.02 26.08 -0.91
CA THR A 378 -0.71 26.48 0.47
C THR A 378 -0.45 25.30 1.40
N GLY A 379 -0.96 24.12 1.04
CA GLY A 379 -0.92 22.93 1.90
C GLY A 379 -1.67 23.08 3.22
N MET A 380 -2.53 24.13 3.34
CA MET A 380 -3.13 24.55 4.61
C MET A 380 -4.37 23.74 4.94
N SER A 381 -4.40 23.17 6.14
CA SER A 381 -5.60 22.53 6.68
C SER A 381 -6.61 23.58 7.16
N THR A 382 -7.88 23.17 7.32
CA THR A 382 -8.93 23.99 7.93
C THR A 382 -8.56 24.45 9.35
N TRP A 383 -7.78 23.67 10.06
CA TRP A 383 -7.31 23.95 11.44
C TRP A 383 -5.94 24.65 11.51
N LYS A 384 -5.44 25.19 10.38
CA LYS A 384 -4.32 26.13 10.31
C LYS A 384 -2.92 25.57 10.53
N TRP A 385 -2.65 24.37 10.05
CA TRP A 385 -1.28 23.90 9.82
C TRP A 385 -1.08 23.48 8.38
N ARG A 386 0.18 23.46 7.96
CA ARG A 386 0.59 23.06 6.62
C ARG A 386 1.06 21.62 6.59
N GLN A 387 0.78 20.94 5.49
CA GLN A 387 1.35 19.65 5.20
C GLN A 387 1.75 19.53 3.73
N ASP A 388 2.63 18.57 3.45
CA ASP A 388 3.04 18.20 2.12
C ASP A 388 1.93 17.38 1.42
N ALA A 389 1.95 17.40 0.10
CA ALA A 389 1.07 16.60 -0.74
C ALA A 389 1.84 16.05 -1.94
N LEU A 390 1.40 14.93 -2.51
CA LEU A 390 2.01 14.39 -3.72
C LEU A 390 1.83 15.34 -4.91
N ILE A 391 0.70 16.02 -4.97
CA ILE A 391 0.34 16.95 -6.05
C ILE A 391 -0.28 18.19 -5.44
N THR A 392 0.10 19.36 -5.91
CA THR A 392 -0.50 20.63 -5.50
C THR A 392 -1.20 21.31 -6.68
N VAL A 393 -2.30 22.03 -6.37
CA VAL A 393 -3.08 22.82 -7.33
C VAL A 393 -3.07 24.28 -6.88
N ASN A 394 -2.54 25.17 -7.71
CA ASN A 394 -2.52 26.58 -7.41
C ASN A 394 -3.94 27.16 -7.36
N GLN A 395 -4.34 27.78 -6.25
CA GLN A 395 -5.69 28.27 -6.00
C GLN A 395 -6.14 29.35 -6.98
N GLY A 396 -5.22 30.18 -7.46
CA GLY A 396 -5.52 31.32 -8.34
C GLY A 396 -5.55 30.95 -9.81
N THR A 397 -4.65 30.05 -10.24
CA THR A 397 -4.45 29.72 -11.68
C THR A 397 -4.99 28.35 -12.06
N GLY A 398 -5.24 27.47 -11.11
CA GLY A 398 -5.57 26.06 -11.35
C GLY A 398 -4.40 25.20 -11.83
N LYS A 399 -3.17 25.76 -11.90
CA LYS A 399 -1.98 25.01 -12.34
C LYS A 399 -1.67 23.86 -11.41
N VAL A 400 -1.51 22.67 -11.98
CA VAL A 400 -1.09 21.46 -11.28
C VAL A 400 0.42 21.37 -11.22
N THR A 401 0.95 20.96 -10.06
CA THR A 401 2.37 20.66 -9.84
C THR A 401 2.50 19.29 -9.22
N PHE A 402 3.29 18.41 -9.82
CA PHE A 402 3.70 17.13 -9.26
C PHE A 402 4.92 17.38 -8.38
N ASN A 403 4.77 17.14 -7.07
CA ASN A 403 5.83 17.38 -6.09
C ASN A 403 6.82 16.21 -6.07
N ASP A 404 7.97 16.39 -5.45
CA ASP A 404 9.04 15.38 -5.44
C ASP A 404 8.60 14.07 -4.79
N GLU A 405 7.74 14.12 -3.77
CA GLU A 405 7.17 12.95 -3.09
C GLU A 405 6.29 12.10 -4.00
N TYR A 406 5.64 12.69 -5.01
CA TYR A 406 4.89 11.95 -6.01
C TYR A 406 5.79 10.94 -6.74
N TYR A 407 6.98 11.37 -7.14
CA TYR A 407 7.91 10.52 -7.86
C TYR A 407 8.50 9.42 -6.96
N VAL A 408 8.71 9.71 -5.68
CA VAL A 408 9.13 8.70 -4.70
C VAL A 408 8.07 7.62 -4.54
N MET A 409 6.82 7.99 -4.34
CA MET A 409 5.72 7.00 -4.29
C MET A 409 5.68 6.17 -5.56
N ARG A 410 5.85 6.81 -6.72
CA ARG A 410 5.83 6.18 -8.04
C ARG A 410 6.97 5.17 -8.22
N HIS A 411 8.17 5.43 -7.69
CA HIS A 411 9.31 4.49 -7.73
C HIS A 411 8.97 3.13 -7.11
N PHE A 412 8.10 3.09 -6.13
CA PHE A 412 7.60 1.85 -5.54
C PHE A 412 6.33 1.36 -6.23
N SER A 413 5.30 2.19 -6.20
CA SER A 413 3.93 1.77 -6.48
C SER A 413 3.66 1.42 -7.95
N GLN A 414 4.35 2.05 -8.90
CA GLN A 414 4.23 1.72 -10.31
C GLN A 414 4.80 0.34 -10.62
N PHE A 415 5.89 -0.04 -9.98
CA PHE A 415 6.68 -1.22 -10.35
C PHE A 415 6.44 -2.42 -9.43
N VAL A 416 6.19 -2.20 -8.15
CA VAL A 416 5.92 -3.27 -7.17
C VAL A 416 4.42 -3.57 -7.17
N LYS A 417 4.05 -4.69 -7.77
CA LYS A 417 2.63 -5.04 -7.97
C LYS A 417 2.02 -5.70 -6.72
N PRO A 418 0.68 -5.60 -6.53
CA PRO A 418 0.00 -6.42 -5.53
C PRO A 418 0.36 -7.90 -5.67
N GLY A 419 0.67 -8.55 -4.55
CA GLY A 419 1.15 -9.94 -4.54
C GLY A 419 2.68 -10.10 -4.65
N ALA A 420 3.43 -9.02 -4.91
CA ALA A 420 4.88 -9.04 -4.87
C ALA A 420 5.39 -9.48 -3.50
N LYS A 421 6.54 -10.15 -3.47
CA LYS A 421 7.23 -10.55 -2.24
C LYS A 421 8.45 -9.66 -2.03
N ARG A 422 8.60 -9.05 -0.85
CA ARG A 422 9.90 -8.48 -0.49
C ARG A 422 10.94 -9.60 -0.43
N VAL A 423 12.15 -9.35 -0.91
CA VAL A 423 13.23 -10.35 -0.96
C VAL A 423 14.49 -9.85 -0.25
N LEU A 424 15.36 -10.81 0.11
CA LEU A 424 16.63 -10.50 0.79
C LEU A 424 17.57 -9.75 -0.14
N THR A 425 18.13 -8.67 0.37
CA THR A 425 19.29 -7.96 -0.21
C THR A 425 20.46 -8.05 0.75
N THR A 426 21.68 -8.15 0.21
CA THR A 426 22.94 -8.16 0.96
C THR A 426 24.00 -7.36 0.20
N GLY A 427 25.07 -6.96 0.84
CA GLY A 427 26.17 -6.20 0.23
C GLY A 427 26.67 -5.10 1.15
N VAL A 428 27.47 -4.20 0.60
CA VAL A 428 28.06 -3.07 1.35
C VAL A 428 27.20 -1.79 1.30
N TRP A 429 26.20 -1.76 0.41
CA TRP A 429 25.23 -0.67 0.32
C TRP A 429 23.97 -1.06 1.06
N ASP A 430 23.49 -0.22 1.96
CA ASP A 430 22.34 -0.49 2.83
C ASP A 430 21.08 0.32 2.47
N ASP A 431 21.20 1.22 1.47
CA ASP A 431 20.08 2.07 1.06
C ASP A 431 19.36 1.50 -0.18
N GLN A 432 18.90 0.25 -0.08
CA GLN A 432 18.15 -0.45 -1.11
C GLN A 432 17.06 -1.34 -0.51
N ILE A 433 16.08 -1.66 -1.33
CA ILE A 433 15.04 -2.66 -1.05
C ILE A 433 14.63 -3.36 -2.35
N ALA A 434 14.31 -4.65 -2.28
CA ALA A 434 13.99 -5.43 -3.47
C ALA A 434 12.74 -6.30 -3.31
N PHE A 435 12.10 -6.56 -4.46
CA PHE A 435 10.85 -7.31 -4.55
C PHE A 435 10.89 -8.26 -5.76
N VAL A 436 10.12 -9.34 -5.68
CA VAL A 436 9.77 -10.17 -6.84
C VAL A 436 8.27 -10.07 -7.05
N ASN A 437 7.88 -9.64 -8.23
CA ASN A 437 6.48 -9.54 -8.66
C ASN A 437 5.88 -10.92 -8.98
N PRO A 438 4.54 -11.04 -9.04
CA PRO A 438 3.89 -12.29 -9.44
C PRO A 438 4.26 -12.79 -10.84
N ASP A 439 4.66 -11.91 -11.76
CA ASP A 439 5.14 -12.23 -13.09
C ASP A 439 6.61 -12.70 -13.13
N GLY A 440 7.29 -12.72 -11.98
CA GLY A 440 8.70 -13.10 -11.84
C GLY A 440 9.69 -11.96 -12.04
N SER A 441 9.26 -10.77 -12.46
CA SER A 441 10.13 -9.61 -12.55
C SER A 441 10.68 -9.21 -11.18
N THR A 442 11.94 -8.76 -11.14
CA THR A 442 12.58 -8.30 -9.90
C THR A 442 12.67 -6.78 -9.92
N VAL A 443 12.12 -6.14 -8.90
CA VAL A 443 12.14 -4.68 -8.72
C VAL A 443 13.12 -4.34 -7.59
N ILE A 444 14.04 -3.43 -7.85
CA ILE A 444 15.01 -2.96 -6.86
C ILE A 444 14.92 -1.44 -6.80
N VAL A 445 14.65 -0.90 -5.62
CA VAL A 445 14.64 0.55 -5.36
C VAL A 445 15.88 0.90 -4.54
N VAL A 446 16.66 1.87 -5.00
CA VAL A 446 17.97 2.23 -4.45
C VAL A 446 18.07 3.72 -4.27
N GLY A 447 18.43 4.18 -3.06
CA GLY A 447 18.77 5.56 -2.76
C GLY A 447 20.28 5.81 -2.93
N ASN A 448 20.64 6.98 -3.46
CA ASN A 448 21.98 7.57 -3.32
C ASN A 448 21.85 8.95 -2.66
N SER A 449 22.00 9.01 -1.35
CA SER A 449 21.93 10.26 -0.59
C SER A 449 23.22 11.10 -0.65
N ALA A 450 24.32 10.54 -1.22
CA ALA A 450 25.58 11.23 -1.36
C ALA A 450 25.48 12.39 -2.38
N LYS A 451 26.27 13.45 -2.18
CA LYS A 451 26.39 14.58 -3.10
C LYS A 451 27.24 14.28 -4.35
N GLN A 452 27.71 13.06 -4.50
CA GLN A 452 28.50 12.60 -5.63
C GLN A 452 27.83 11.38 -6.27
N PRO A 453 27.98 11.18 -7.58
CA PRO A 453 27.63 9.95 -8.24
C PRO A 453 28.36 8.76 -7.62
N TYR A 454 27.76 7.57 -7.70
CA TYR A 454 28.30 6.36 -7.09
C TYR A 454 28.30 5.19 -8.10
N ASP A 455 29.47 4.56 -8.29
CA ASP A 455 29.60 3.36 -9.12
C ASP A 455 28.97 2.17 -8.39
N PHE A 456 27.92 1.63 -8.97
CA PHE A 456 27.03 0.67 -8.35
C PHE A 456 26.99 -0.64 -9.14
N ILE A 457 27.22 -1.74 -8.46
CA ILE A 457 27.16 -3.09 -9.03
C ILE A 457 26.01 -3.85 -8.36
N LEU A 458 24.97 -4.16 -9.12
CA LEU A 458 23.80 -4.90 -8.69
C LEU A 458 23.85 -6.31 -9.27
N THR A 459 23.69 -7.34 -8.43
CA THR A 459 23.57 -8.72 -8.91
C THR A 459 22.26 -9.35 -8.43
N VAL A 460 21.45 -9.86 -9.35
CA VAL A 460 20.27 -10.68 -9.10
C VAL A 460 20.67 -12.15 -9.16
N ALA A 461 20.66 -12.86 -8.04
CA ALA A 461 21.13 -14.23 -7.95
C ALA A 461 20.19 -15.21 -8.67
N GLY A 462 20.78 -16.31 -9.20
CA GLY A 462 20.03 -17.42 -9.81
C GLY A 462 19.70 -17.23 -11.29
N ARG A 463 20.19 -16.18 -11.93
CA ARG A 463 19.99 -15.90 -13.36
C ARG A 463 21.06 -16.58 -14.24
N SER A 464 20.63 -17.14 -15.36
CA SER A 464 21.52 -17.79 -16.33
C SER A 464 22.35 -16.81 -17.16
N ASP A 465 21.87 -15.55 -17.29
CA ASP A 465 22.58 -14.45 -18.00
C ASP A 465 23.66 -13.77 -17.12
N GLY A 466 23.90 -14.29 -15.90
CA GLY A 466 24.85 -13.75 -14.93
C GLY A 466 24.25 -12.69 -13.99
N GLY A 467 23.13 -12.08 -14.34
CA GLY A 467 22.31 -11.23 -13.50
C GLY A 467 22.98 -9.98 -12.94
N THR A 468 24.13 -9.55 -13.47
CA THR A 468 24.90 -8.41 -12.94
C THR A 468 24.75 -7.19 -13.83
N ILE A 469 24.44 -6.07 -13.19
CA ILE A 469 24.30 -4.72 -13.77
C ILE A 469 25.39 -3.84 -13.18
N LYS A 470 26.05 -3.02 -14.03
CA LYS A 470 27.00 -1.99 -13.61
C LYS A 470 26.52 -0.63 -14.11
N VAL A 471 26.33 0.30 -13.19
CA VAL A 471 25.87 1.66 -13.47
C VAL A 471 26.52 2.66 -12.54
N THR A 472 26.46 3.94 -12.89
CA THR A 472 26.78 5.04 -11.98
C THR A 472 25.48 5.70 -11.54
N LEU A 473 25.09 5.54 -10.28
CA LEU A 473 23.92 6.20 -9.71
C LEU A 473 24.15 7.71 -9.62
N PRO A 474 23.24 8.57 -10.11
CA PRO A 474 23.36 10.01 -9.93
C PRO A 474 23.45 10.40 -8.44
N ALA A 475 24.08 11.55 -8.19
CA ALA A 475 24.13 12.13 -6.85
C ALA A 475 22.70 12.45 -6.35
N GLN A 476 22.46 12.34 -5.05
CA GLN A 476 21.19 12.69 -4.40
C GLN A 476 19.95 12.17 -5.17
N SER A 477 19.97 10.88 -5.54
CA SER A 477 18.95 10.29 -6.41
C SER A 477 18.24 9.10 -5.76
N ILE A 478 17.05 8.81 -6.27
CA ILE A 478 16.31 7.57 -6.04
C ILE A 478 16.17 6.86 -7.38
N ASN A 479 16.47 5.56 -7.39
CA ASN A 479 16.58 4.77 -8.60
C ASN A 479 15.73 3.52 -8.48
N THR A 480 15.05 3.14 -9.56
CA THR A 480 14.36 1.85 -9.66
C THR A 480 14.88 1.06 -10.84
N PHE A 481 15.30 -0.17 -10.59
CA PHE A 481 15.62 -1.15 -11.60
C PHE A 481 14.51 -2.19 -11.66
N VAL A 482 14.02 -2.47 -12.85
CA VAL A 482 13.09 -3.57 -13.12
C VAL A 482 13.80 -4.55 -14.04
N VAL A 483 14.11 -5.72 -13.51
CA VAL A 483 14.76 -6.81 -14.25
C VAL A 483 13.68 -7.81 -14.66
N ALA A 484 13.50 -7.99 -15.96
CA ALA A 484 12.55 -8.97 -16.50
C ALA A 484 12.87 -10.40 -16.01
N PRO A 485 11.88 -11.31 -15.97
CA PRO A 485 12.04 -12.69 -15.50
C PRO A 485 13.16 -13.47 -16.13
#